data_0910a407a40e31fa04d8f4d414623856
#
_entry.id   0910a407a40e31fa04d8f4d414623856
#
_cell.length_a   1.000
_cell.length_b   1.000
_cell.length_c   1.000
_cell.angle_alpha   90.00
_cell.angle_beta   90.00
_cell.angle_gamma   90.00
#
_symmetry.space_group_name_H-M   'P 1'
#
loop_
_entity.id
_entity.type
_entity.pdbx_description
1 polymer ?
#
loop_
_entity_poly.entity_id
_entity_poly.type
_entity_poly.pdbx_seq_one_letter_code
_entity_poly.pdbx_strand_id
1 'polypeptide(L)'
;MSFYPPGWDYERVMNCAYEDFGTLTEEQHTTMLNGLKEAGLYQAFEDKIQAKVMESQAAARLAEEATKTEEQKLADRESWAPYIDTLKNVFKFEPEWSEWGFVVFRATAYRTEDDAKWSEFRRRWDQIIEEEHADQRGFHPKSDRAIELLRFRWVEDPSLEGASAVEVSRRFDKMLRDLPTGLTTTACLMVNTEALESVLNSPLPSSAPLKGRKEIPYVVAVSRAAHYPRPEPTPGEDEDVFGQDFKGYFNVAVETLLTNLYPMVALDIMDLPRLTSRMRHDKDIWCNAYRGGIRHYLEESS
;
A
#
# COMPACT_ATOMS: atom_id res chain seq x y z
N MET A 1 -30.69 -39.49 17.58
CA MET A 1 -31.37 -39.06 16.34
C MET A 1 -30.32 -38.43 15.44
N SER A 2 -30.38 -38.70 14.14
CA SER A 2 -29.45 -38.03 13.19
C SER A 2 -29.82 -36.55 13.09
N PHE A 3 -28.84 -35.66 13.18
CA PHE A 3 -29.06 -34.23 12.94
C PHE A 3 -29.08 -33.86 11.46
N TYR A 4 -28.84 -34.86 10.58
CA TYR A 4 -28.94 -34.64 9.15
C TYR A 4 -30.39 -34.54 8.71
N PRO A 5 -30.73 -33.68 7.73
CA PRO A 5 -32.03 -33.62 7.15
C PRO A 5 -32.49 -34.98 6.55
N PRO A 6 -33.78 -35.26 6.46
CA PRO A 6 -34.28 -36.53 5.87
C PRO A 6 -33.68 -36.80 4.48
N GLY A 7 -33.01 -37.95 4.32
CA GLY A 7 -32.37 -38.35 3.07
C GLY A 7 -30.99 -37.72 2.84
N TRP A 8 -30.45 -37.03 3.83
CA TRP A 8 -29.09 -36.52 3.81
C TRP A 8 -28.18 -37.33 4.74
N ASP A 9 -26.96 -37.50 4.33
CA ASP A 9 -25.86 -38.06 5.12
C ASP A 9 -24.69 -37.12 5.19
N TYR A 10 -23.60 -37.52 5.83
CA TYR A 10 -22.38 -36.73 5.94
C TYR A 10 -21.82 -36.32 4.59
N GLU A 11 -21.76 -37.26 3.63
CA GLU A 11 -21.22 -36.97 2.30
C GLU A 11 -22.04 -35.95 1.56
N ARG A 12 -23.37 -36.09 1.61
CA ARG A 12 -24.28 -35.14 0.99
C ARG A 12 -24.22 -33.76 1.58
N VAL A 13 -24.15 -33.65 2.91
CA VAL A 13 -23.97 -32.37 3.60
C VAL A 13 -22.64 -31.71 3.18
N MET A 14 -21.55 -32.47 3.20
CA MET A 14 -20.23 -31.95 2.84
C MET A 14 -20.05 -31.62 1.36
N ASN A 15 -20.93 -32.15 0.49
CA ASN A 15 -20.87 -31.97 -0.95
C ASN A 15 -22.07 -31.20 -1.54
N CYS A 16 -23.06 -30.76 -0.73
CA CYS A 16 -24.19 -29.98 -1.19
C CYS A 16 -23.76 -28.64 -1.84
N ALA A 17 -24.57 -28.16 -2.75
CA ALA A 17 -24.48 -26.82 -3.28
C ALA A 17 -25.20 -25.82 -2.34
N TYR A 18 -24.93 -24.54 -2.48
CA TYR A 18 -25.58 -23.51 -1.65
C TYR A 18 -27.10 -23.50 -1.90
N GLU A 19 -27.53 -23.76 -3.12
CA GLU A 19 -28.94 -23.83 -3.54
C GLU A 19 -29.70 -24.99 -2.87
N ASP A 20 -29.01 -26.07 -2.50
CA ASP A 20 -29.61 -27.21 -1.82
C ASP A 20 -30.15 -26.82 -0.44
N PHE A 21 -29.56 -25.81 0.22
CA PHE A 21 -30.07 -25.31 1.49
C PHE A 21 -31.41 -24.61 1.37
N GLY A 22 -31.71 -24.02 0.23
CA GLY A 22 -33.06 -23.47 -0.07
C GLY A 22 -34.19 -24.50 -0.09
N THR A 23 -33.85 -25.78 -0.13
CA THR A 23 -34.80 -26.87 -0.06
C THR A 23 -35.13 -27.33 1.37
N LEU A 24 -34.33 -26.88 2.35
CA LEU A 24 -34.51 -27.22 3.77
C LEU A 24 -35.42 -26.22 4.45
N THR A 25 -36.22 -26.72 5.40
CA THR A 25 -36.96 -25.84 6.31
C THR A 25 -35.95 -25.15 7.29
N GLU A 26 -36.34 -24.01 7.87
CA GLU A 26 -35.55 -23.31 8.84
C GLU A 26 -35.16 -24.18 10.05
N GLU A 27 -36.10 -25.04 10.50
CA GLU A 27 -35.87 -25.99 11.60
C GLU A 27 -34.84 -27.06 11.20
N GLN A 28 -34.92 -27.61 10.00
CA GLN A 28 -33.98 -28.62 9.47
C GLN A 28 -32.56 -28.00 9.35
N HIS A 29 -32.47 -26.78 8.82
CA HIS A 29 -31.21 -26.06 8.69
C HIS A 29 -30.55 -25.79 10.04
N THR A 30 -31.33 -25.28 10.98
CA THR A 30 -30.85 -25.00 12.34
C THR A 30 -30.38 -26.26 13.07
N THR A 31 -31.17 -27.34 12.97
CA THR A 31 -30.84 -28.67 13.57
C THR A 31 -29.55 -29.22 13.01
N MET A 32 -29.38 -29.16 11.69
CA MET A 32 -28.18 -29.63 11.01
C MET A 32 -26.94 -28.82 11.44
N LEU A 33 -27.03 -27.47 11.43
CA LEU A 33 -25.89 -26.64 11.82
C LEU A 33 -25.48 -26.85 13.28
N ASN A 34 -26.46 -26.98 14.19
CA ASN A 34 -26.17 -27.28 15.60
C ASN A 34 -25.52 -28.67 15.75
N GLY A 35 -26.04 -29.67 15.06
CA GLY A 35 -25.45 -31.00 15.09
C GLY A 35 -24.03 -31.05 14.52
N LEU A 36 -23.74 -30.29 13.45
CA LEU A 36 -22.38 -30.15 12.91
C LEU A 36 -21.43 -29.48 13.92
N LYS A 37 -21.90 -28.46 14.66
CA LYS A 37 -21.12 -27.82 15.71
C LYS A 37 -20.82 -28.77 16.86
N GLU A 38 -21.84 -29.50 17.35
CA GLU A 38 -21.70 -30.47 18.43
C GLU A 38 -20.74 -31.64 18.03
N ALA A 39 -20.77 -32.03 16.76
CA ALA A 39 -19.89 -33.05 16.21
C ALA A 39 -18.47 -32.54 15.87
N GLY A 40 -18.18 -31.23 16.02
CA GLY A 40 -16.89 -30.63 15.64
C GLY A 40 -16.63 -30.59 14.12
N LEU A 41 -17.66 -30.73 13.30
CA LEU A 41 -17.58 -30.79 11.83
C LEU A 41 -17.93 -29.46 11.15
N TYR A 42 -18.39 -28.48 11.90
CA TYR A 42 -18.88 -27.22 11.37
C TYR A 42 -17.81 -26.45 10.57
N GLN A 43 -16.58 -26.36 11.07
CA GLN A 43 -15.50 -25.65 10.37
C GLN A 43 -15.18 -26.28 9.01
N ALA A 44 -15.04 -27.61 8.99
CA ALA A 44 -14.78 -28.35 7.74
C ALA A 44 -15.92 -28.20 6.72
N PHE A 45 -17.15 -28.10 7.20
CA PHE A 45 -18.33 -27.82 6.37
C PHE A 45 -18.28 -26.39 5.82
N GLU A 46 -18.04 -25.40 6.65
CA GLU A 46 -17.96 -23.99 6.27
C GLU A 46 -16.85 -23.76 5.23
N ASP A 47 -15.66 -24.33 5.44
CA ASP A 47 -14.53 -24.26 4.51
C ASP A 47 -14.89 -24.84 3.13
N LYS A 48 -15.60 -25.98 3.09
CA LYS A 48 -16.07 -26.59 1.84
C LYS A 48 -17.12 -25.76 1.11
N ILE A 49 -18.08 -25.19 1.83
CA ILE A 49 -19.09 -24.32 1.24
C ILE A 49 -18.42 -23.05 0.67
N GLN A 50 -17.52 -22.45 1.43
CA GLN A 50 -16.76 -21.28 0.94
C GLN A 50 -15.96 -21.62 -0.33
N ALA A 51 -15.27 -22.76 -0.36
CA ALA A 51 -14.52 -23.19 -1.53
C ALA A 51 -15.42 -23.33 -2.77
N LYS A 52 -16.59 -23.94 -2.63
CA LYS A 52 -17.56 -24.07 -3.73
C LYS A 52 -18.14 -22.75 -4.19
N VAL A 53 -18.47 -21.86 -3.27
CA VAL A 53 -18.94 -20.50 -3.62
C VAL A 53 -17.86 -19.76 -4.39
N MET A 54 -16.60 -19.85 -3.95
CA MET A 54 -15.47 -19.22 -4.67
C MET A 54 -15.26 -19.83 -6.07
N GLU A 55 -15.37 -21.16 -6.19
CA GLU A 55 -15.27 -21.86 -7.48
C GLU A 55 -16.42 -21.46 -8.43
N SER A 56 -17.66 -21.44 -7.95
CA SER A 56 -18.82 -20.99 -8.73
C SER A 56 -18.68 -19.52 -9.16
N GLN A 57 -18.24 -18.64 -8.27
CA GLN A 57 -17.99 -17.24 -8.61
C GLN A 57 -16.85 -17.08 -9.61
N ALA A 58 -15.79 -17.88 -9.49
CA ALA A 58 -14.68 -17.87 -10.44
C ALA A 58 -15.14 -18.35 -11.82
N ALA A 59 -15.93 -19.42 -11.88
CA ALA A 59 -16.52 -19.92 -13.13
C ALA A 59 -17.45 -18.88 -13.77
N ALA A 60 -18.30 -18.22 -12.99
CA ALA A 60 -19.19 -17.17 -13.47
C ALA A 60 -18.40 -15.97 -14.03
N ARG A 61 -17.32 -15.54 -13.34
CA ARG A 61 -16.43 -14.48 -13.83
C ARG A 61 -15.75 -14.86 -15.13
N LEU A 62 -15.25 -16.08 -15.25
CA LEU A 62 -14.62 -16.55 -16.49
C LEU A 62 -15.63 -16.60 -17.65
N ALA A 63 -16.85 -17.03 -17.39
CA ALA A 63 -17.92 -17.04 -18.39
C ALA A 63 -18.30 -15.61 -18.82
N GLU A 64 -18.43 -14.68 -17.88
CA GLU A 64 -18.66 -13.26 -18.16
C GLU A 64 -17.51 -12.66 -18.97
N GLU A 65 -16.26 -12.89 -18.54
CA GLU A 65 -15.06 -12.37 -19.22
C GLU A 65 -14.97 -12.90 -20.67
N ALA A 66 -15.36 -14.14 -20.90
CA ALA A 66 -15.39 -14.74 -22.24
C ALA A 66 -16.40 -14.06 -23.19
N THR A 67 -17.43 -13.39 -22.66
CA THR A 67 -18.44 -12.68 -23.47
C THR A 67 -18.07 -11.23 -23.77
N LYS A 68 -17.07 -10.66 -23.05
CA LYS A 68 -16.66 -9.25 -23.21
C LYS A 68 -15.85 -9.06 -24.50
N THR A 69 -16.07 -7.93 -25.15
CA THR A 69 -15.20 -7.47 -26.23
C THR A 69 -13.84 -7.04 -25.67
N GLU A 70 -12.80 -6.98 -26.52
CA GLU A 70 -11.48 -6.50 -26.08
C GLU A 70 -11.53 -5.05 -25.57
N GLU A 71 -12.39 -4.21 -26.12
CA GLU A 71 -12.62 -2.85 -25.66
C GLU A 71 -13.22 -2.83 -24.23
N GLN A 72 -14.21 -3.71 -23.97
CA GLN A 72 -14.80 -3.84 -22.63
C GLN A 72 -13.79 -4.37 -21.61
N LYS A 73 -12.99 -5.37 -21.99
CA LYS A 73 -11.92 -5.91 -21.14
C LYS A 73 -10.88 -4.81 -20.82
N LEU A 74 -10.53 -3.98 -21.80
CA LEU A 74 -9.59 -2.88 -21.61
C LEU A 74 -10.15 -1.82 -20.65
N ALA A 75 -11.44 -1.46 -20.82
CA ALA A 75 -12.11 -0.51 -19.92
C ALA A 75 -12.21 -1.04 -18.47
N ASP A 76 -12.51 -2.33 -18.32
CA ASP A 76 -12.52 -2.98 -17.01
C ASP A 76 -11.13 -2.94 -16.35
N ARG A 77 -10.07 -3.28 -17.10
CA ARG A 77 -8.69 -3.19 -16.62
C ARG A 77 -8.33 -1.77 -16.19
N GLU A 78 -8.74 -0.75 -16.96
CA GLU A 78 -8.51 0.66 -16.59
C GLU A 78 -9.14 0.98 -15.23
N SER A 79 -10.35 0.48 -14.95
CA SER A 79 -11.04 0.74 -13.68
C SER A 79 -10.40 0.08 -12.46
N TRP A 80 -9.59 -0.98 -12.67
CA TRP A 80 -8.89 -1.73 -11.62
C TRP A 80 -7.39 -1.43 -11.56
N ALA A 81 -6.86 -0.57 -12.44
CA ALA A 81 -5.44 -0.25 -12.44
C ALA A 81 -5.04 0.41 -11.11
N PRO A 82 -4.03 -0.11 -10.38
CA PRO A 82 -3.57 0.47 -9.11
C PRO A 82 -3.16 1.94 -9.21
N TYR A 83 -2.69 2.36 -10.37
CA TYR A 83 -2.35 3.76 -10.65
C TYR A 83 -3.52 4.57 -11.24
N ILE A 84 -4.78 4.09 -11.12
CA ILE A 84 -5.93 4.71 -11.80
C ILE A 84 -6.05 6.21 -11.47
N ASP A 85 -5.85 6.58 -10.22
CA ASP A 85 -5.96 7.97 -9.79
C ASP A 85 -4.77 8.81 -10.28
N THR A 86 -3.57 8.23 -10.28
CA THR A 86 -2.38 8.83 -10.89
C THR A 86 -2.57 8.97 -12.40
N LEU A 87 -3.06 7.93 -13.07
CA LEU A 87 -3.34 7.91 -14.50
C LEU A 87 -4.36 8.97 -14.90
N LYS A 88 -5.42 9.16 -14.13
CA LYS A 88 -6.41 10.22 -14.36
C LYS A 88 -5.76 11.60 -14.38
N ASN A 89 -4.80 11.85 -13.52
CA ASN A 89 -4.13 13.14 -13.42
C ASN A 89 -3.03 13.32 -14.47
N VAL A 90 -2.22 12.29 -14.72
CA VAL A 90 -1.18 12.34 -15.76
C VAL A 90 -1.76 12.60 -17.15
N PHE A 91 -2.95 12.05 -17.46
CA PHE A 91 -3.56 12.15 -18.80
C PHE A 91 -4.75 13.12 -18.88
N LYS A 92 -5.14 13.77 -17.79
CA LYS A 92 -6.33 14.61 -17.73
C LYS A 92 -6.04 16.11 -17.79
N PHE A 93 -4.83 16.51 -17.46
CA PHE A 93 -4.43 17.92 -17.46
C PHE A 93 -3.74 18.29 -18.77
N GLU A 94 -4.11 19.43 -19.33
CA GLU A 94 -3.37 20.07 -20.41
C GLU A 94 -2.57 21.26 -19.83
N PRO A 95 -1.24 21.28 -20.02
CA PRO A 95 -0.45 20.21 -20.64
C PRO A 95 -0.35 18.95 -19.77
N GLU A 96 -0.34 17.76 -20.42
CA GLU A 96 -0.08 16.50 -19.74
C GLU A 96 1.20 16.59 -18.90
N TRP A 97 1.21 15.91 -17.75
CA TRP A 97 2.42 15.85 -16.95
C TRP A 97 3.53 15.14 -17.72
N SER A 98 4.67 15.80 -17.80
CA SER A 98 5.85 15.22 -18.47
C SER A 98 6.55 14.15 -17.63
N GLU A 99 6.37 14.20 -16.31
CA GLU A 99 6.88 13.25 -15.33
C GLU A 99 6.04 13.31 -14.05
N TRP A 100 6.13 12.26 -13.22
CA TRP A 100 5.49 12.20 -11.90
C TRP A 100 6.37 11.40 -10.92
N GLY A 101 6.13 11.54 -9.61
CA GLY A 101 6.87 10.82 -8.57
C GLY A 101 7.35 11.72 -7.44
N PHE A 102 8.55 11.47 -6.96
CA PHE A 102 9.08 12.11 -5.76
C PHE A 102 10.47 12.74 -5.96
N VAL A 103 10.74 13.81 -5.21
CA VAL A 103 12.12 14.23 -4.93
C VAL A 103 12.65 13.38 -3.79
N VAL A 104 13.87 12.86 -3.92
CA VAL A 104 14.53 11.98 -2.94
C VAL A 104 15.86 12.59 -2.54
N PHE A 105 16.03 12.87 -1.26
CA PHE A 105 17.24 13.46 -0.70
C PHE A 105 18.14 12.38 -0.08
N ARG A 106 19.42 12.37 -0.47
CA ARG A 106 20.44 11.59 0.22
C ARG A 106 20.91 12.38 1.44
N ALA A 107 20.65 11.86 2.63
CA ALA A 107 21.11 12.42 3.92
C ALA A 107 22.11 11.49 4.63
N THR A 108 22.70 10.56 3.88
CA THR A 108 23.73 9.62 4.35
C THR A 108 25.12 10.18 4.11
N ALA A 109 26.15 9.49 4.61
CA ALA A 109 27.54 9.85 4.37
C ALA A 109 27.92 9.87 2.88
N TYR A 110 28.87 10.76 2.54
CA TYR A 110 29.38 10.99 1.19
C TYR A 110 30.86 10.63 1.03
N ARG A 111 31.41 9.81 1.92
CA ARG A 111 32.79 9.37 1.82
C ARG A 111 32.94 8.36 0.68
N THR A 112 34.11 8.31 0.08
CA THR A 112 34.40 7.35 -1.02
C THR A 112 34.12 5.90 -0.61
N GLU A 113 34.35 5.54 0.65
CA GLU A 113 34.05 4.22 1.20
C GLU A 113 32.54 3.91 1.27
N ASP A 114 31.69 4.93 1.29
CA ASP A 114 30.24 4.79 1.32
C ASP A 114 29.60 4.73 -0.07
N ASP A 115 30.36 5.02 -1.14
CA ASP A 115 29.85 5.02 -2.53
C ASP A 115 29.39 3.63 -2.99
N ALA A 116 30.07 2.58 -2.53
CA ALA A 116 29.65 1.20 -2.83
C ALA A 116 28.33 0.85 -2.16
N LYS A 117 28.11 1.26 -0.90
CA LYS A 117 26.84 1.06 -0.20
C LYS A 117 25.73 1.86 -0.84
N TRP A 118 25.99 3.10 -1.24
CA TRP A 118 25.02 3.94 -1.92
C TRP A 118 24.61 3.36 -3.28
N SER A 119 25.58 2.88 -4.05
CA SER A 119 25.34 2.23 -5.33
C SER A 119 24.48 0.96 -5.17
N GLU A 120 24.76 0.15 -4.14
CA GLU A 120 23.98 -1.05 -3.85
C GLU A 120 22.56 -0.68 -3.35
N PHE A 121 22.41 0.37 -2.52
CA PHE A 121 21.10 0.90 -2.13
C PHE A 121 20.29 1.29 -3.37
N ARG A 122 20.87 2.05 -4.32
CA ARG A 122 20.22 2.47 -5.56
C ARG A 122 19.78 1.26 -6.40
N ARG A 123 20.65 0.26 -6.53
CA ARG A 123 20.32 -0.97 -7.24
C ARG A 123 19.14 -1.71 -6.60
N ARG A 124 19.13 -1.84 -5.27
CA ARG A 124 18.04 -2.50 -4.55
C ARG A 124 16.74 -1.70 -4.59
N TRP A 125 16.85 -0.38 -4.48
CA TRP A 125 15.71 0.54 -4.69
C TRP A 125 15.06 0.30 -6.04
N ASP A 126 15.84 0.34 -7.12
CA ASP A 126 15.34 0.15 -8.48
C ASP A 126 14.69 -1.24 -8.64
N GLN A 127 15.26 -2.26 -7.99
CA GLN A 127 14.68 -3.60 -7.98
C GLN A 127 13.33 -3.64 -7.25
N ILE A 128 13.18 -3.00 -6.08
CA ILE A 128 11.91 -2.94 -5.35
C ILE A 128 10.84 -2.21 -6.17
N ILE A 129 11.20 -1.11 -6.78
CA ILE A 129 10.29 -0.33 -7.64
C ILE A 129 9.89 -1.14 -8.88
N GLU A 130 10.80 -1.89 -9.48
CA GLU A 130 10.49 -2.75 -10.61
C GLU A 130 9.56 -3.92 -10.22
N GLU A 131 9.73 -4.49 -9.02
CA GLU A 131 8.79 -5.49 -8.49
C GLU A 131 7.38 -4.91 -8.28
N GLU A 132 7.25 -3.65 -7.82
CA GLU A 132 5.96 -2.96 -7.72
C GLU A 132 5.31 -2.75 -9.11
N HIS A 133 6.13 -2.58 -10.15
CA HIS A 133 5.65 -2.40 -11.52
C HIS A 133 5.34 -3.71 -12.25
N ALA A 134 5.90 -4.83 -11.84
CA ALA A 134 5.84 -6.08 -12.60
C ALA A 134 4.40 -6.49 -12.95
N ASP A 135 3.48 -6.37 -11.99
CA ASP A 135 2.06 -6.68 -12.19
C ASP A 135 1.31 -5.62 -13.01
N GLN A 136 1.92 -4.46 -13.26
CA GLN A 136 1.30 -3.35 -13.98
C GLN A 136 1.72 -3.28 -15.44
N ARG A 137 2.88 -3.84 -15.78
CA ARG A 137 3.40 -3.86 -17.16
C ARG A 137 2.51 -4.72 -18.06
N GLY A 138 2.13 -4.16 -19.19
CA GLY A 138 1.24 -4.83 -20.16
C GLY A 138 -0.20 -4.99 -19.67
N PHE A 139 -0.53 -4.54 -18.46
CA PHE A 139 -1.90 -4.60 -17.96
C PHE A 139 -2.82 -3.62 -18.72
N HIS A 140 -2.34 -2.42 -18.95
CA HIS A 140 -3.04 -1.38 -19.70
C HIS A 140 -2.03 -0.41 -20.33
N PRO A 141 -2.23 0.07 -21.59
CA PRO A 141 -1.30 1.01 -22.23
C PRO A 141 -1.03 2.29 -21.44
N LYS A 142 -2.02 2.81 -20.71
CA LYS A 142 -1.84 3.96 -19.83
C LYS A 142 -0.96 3.64 -18.61
N SER A 143 -1.03 2.41 -18.07
CA SER A 143 -0.14 1.98 -16.99
C SER A 143 1.31 1.94 -17.47
N ASP A 144 1.56 1.38 -18.65
CA ASP A 144 2.89 1.37 -19.25
C ASP A 144 3.41 2.79 -19.45
N ARG A 145 2.58 3.69 -19.95
CA ARG A 145 2.93 5.11 -20.10
C ARG A 145 3.20 5.79 -18.76
N ALA A 146 2.43 5.50 -17.71
CA ALA A 146 2.68 6.04 -16.37
C ALA A 146 4.04 5.55 -15.83
N ILE A 147 4.38 4.28 -16.02
CA ILE A 147 5.68 3.72 -15.63
C ILE A 147 6.82 4.44 -16.37
N GLU A 148 6.68 4.71 -17.67
CA GLU A 148 7.67 5.45 -18.45
C GLU A 148 7.89 6.89 -17.95
N LEU A 149 6.85 7.53 -17.42
CA LEU A 149 6.91 8.91 -16.93
C LEU A 149 7.32 9.02 -15.46
N LEU A 150 7.40 7.89 -14.73
CA LEU A 150 7.84 7.89 -13.34
C LEU A 150 9.27 8.39 -13.21
N ARG A 151 9.50 9.28 -12.26
CA ARG A 151 10.82 9.80 -11.92
C ARG A 151 10.99 9.89 -10.39
N PHE A 152 12.16 9.43 -9.93
CA PHE A 152 12.70 9.79 -8.63
C PHE A 152 13.80 10.83 -8.88
N ARG A 153 13.54 12.08 -8.52
CA ARG A 153 14.53 13.15 -8.68
C ARG A 153 15.46 13.13 -7.47
N TRP A 154 16.61 12.53 -7.64
CA TRP A 154 17.64 12.41 -6.61
C TRP A 154 18.38 13.72 -6.37
N VAL A 155 18.48 14.12 -5.11
CA VAL A 155 19.27 15.25 -4.64
C VAL A 155 20.43 14.70 -3.80
N GLU A 156 21.61 14.70 -4.40
CA GLU A 156 22.84 14.19 -3.81
C GLU A 156 23.77 15.40 -3.55
N ASP A 157 23.58 16.07 -2.41
CA ASP A 157 24.32 17.26 -2.00
C ASP A 157 25.06 16.94 -0.68
N PRO A 158 26.42 16.90 -0.66
CA PRO A 158 27.18 16.59 0.55
C PRO A 158 26.86 17.49 1.74
N SER A 159 26.34 18.69 1.52
CA SER A 159 25.90 19.58 2.62
C SER A 159 24.70 19.03 3.41
N LEU A 160 24.05 17.98 2.90
CA LEU A 160 22.95 17.30 3.54
C LEU A 160 23.37 16.02 4.29
N GLU A 161 24.67 15.74 4.39
CA GLU A 161 25.14 14.61 5.20
C GLU A 161 24.67 14.77 6.66
N GLY A 162 23.91 13.78 7.15
CA GLY A 162 23.33 13.79 8.48
C GLY A 162 22.21 14.81 8.70
N ALA A 163 21.70 15.42 7.62
CA ALA A 163 20.63 16.41 7.71
C ALA A 163 19.38 15.84 8.38
N SER A 164 18.76 16.64 9.21
CA SER A 164 17.46 16.35 9.82
C SER A 164 16.32 16.48 8.82
N ALA A 165 15.17 15.89 9.14
CA ALA A 165 13.95 16.05 8.33
C ALA A 165 13.53 17.52 8.15
N VAL A 166 13.79 18.36 9.17
CA VAL A 166 13.53 19.81 9.12
C VAL A 166 14.43 20.51 8.09
N GLU A 167 15.70 20.15 8.01
CA GLU A 167 16.65 20.72 7.03
C GLU A 167 16.30 20.27 5.61
N VAL A 168 15.96 18.99 5.43
CA VAL A 168 15.48 18.44 4.16
C VAL A 168 14.19 19.14 3.71
N SER A 169 13.24 19.35 4.62
CA SER A 169 12.00 20.09 4.35
C SER A 169 12.28 21.52 3.84
N ARG A 170 13.20 22.26 4.49
CA ARG A 170 13.60 23.61 4.02
C ARG A 170 14.22 23.58 2.62
N ARG A 171 15.04 22.57 2.35
CA ARG A 171 15.68 22.43 1.03
C ARG A 171 14.65 22.12 -0.02
N PHE A 172 13.72 21.21 0.28
CA PHE A 172 12.61 20.85 -0.59
C PHE A 172 11.73 22.05 -0.91
N ASP A 173 11.32 22.82 0.10
CA ASP A 173 10.46 24.00 -0.09
C ASP A 173 11.07 25.03 -1.06
N LYS A 174 12.41 25.21 -1.00
CA LYS A 174 13.12 26.10 -1.94
C LYS A 174 13.13 25.62 -3.38
N MET A 175 13.00 24.30 -3.59
CA MET A 175 13.04 23.69 -4.93
C MET A 175 11.68 23.69 -5.62
N LEU A 176 10.57 23.87 -4.90
CA LEU A 176 9.22 23.65 -5.42
C LEU A 176 8.88 24.45 -6.70
N ARG A 177 9.42 25.68 -6.81
CA ARG A 177 9.16 26.56 -7.96
C ARG A 177 9.73 26.01 -9.27
N ASP A 178 10.77 25.17 -9.15
CA ASP A 178 11.52 24.64 -10.28
C ASP A 178 11.17 23.17 -10.57
N LEU A 179 10.21 22.61 -9.82
CA LEU A 179 9.78 21.23 -10.00
C LEU A 179 8.71 21.09 -11.08
N PRO A 180 8.77 20.04 -11.91
CA PRO A 180 7.68 19.67 -12.81
C PRO A 180 6.38 19.38 -12.04
N THR A 181 5.25 19.68 -12.67
CA THR A 181 3.91 19.66 -12.06
C THR A 181 3.54 18.28 -11.48
N GLY A 182 4.02 17.20 -12.05
CA GLY A 182 3.72 15.82 -11.60
C GLY A 182 4.57 15.33 -10.44
N LEU A 183 5.62 16.05 -10.04
CA LEU A 183 6.32 15.70 -8.80
C LEU A 183 5.52 16.22 -7.61
N THR A 184 5.37 15.37 -6.58
CA THR A 184 4.63 15.78 -5.38
C THR A 184 5.24 17.02 -4.74
N THR A 185 4.39 17.95 -4.32
CA THR A 185 4.78 19.20 -3.64
C THR A 185 4.46 19.18 -2.14
N THR A 186 3.73 18.16 -1.68
CA THR A 186 3.30 18.01 -0.28
C THR A 186 4.37 17.36 0.58
N ALA A 187 5.09 16.37 0.00
CA ALA A 187 6.13 15.63 0.68
C ALA A 187 7.28 15.27 -0.28
N CYS A 188 8.47 15.13 0.28
CA CYS A 188 9.63 14.51 -0.37
C CYS A 188 10.06 13.26 0.40
N LEU A 189 11.00 12.52 -0.14
CA LEU A 189 11.60 11.36 0.51
C LEU A 189 13.02 11.71 0.97
N MET A 190 13.43 11.12 2.09
CA MET A 190 14.77 11.25 2.64
C MET A 190 15.34 9.85 2.92
N VAL A 191 16.58 9.64 2.51
CA VAL A 191 17.35 8.44 2.82
C VAL A 191 18.41 8.85 3.86
N ASN A 192 18.13 8.58 5.13
CA ASN A 192 19.10 8.64 6.21
C ASN A 192 19.83 7.29 6.36
N THR A 193 20.77 7.18 7.30
CA THR A 193 21.55 5.95 7.51
C THR A 193 20.67 4.74 7.84
N GLU A 194 19.63 4.90 8.68
CA GLU A 194 18.73 3.82 9.06
C GLU A 194 17.88 3.34 7.88
N ALA A 195 17.37 4.26 7.06
CA ALA A 195 16.64 3.95 5.85
C ALA A 195 17.53 3.23 4.82
N LEU A 196 18.76 3.69 4.64
CA LEU A 196 19.75 3.03 3.78
C LEU A 196 19.98 1.59 4.23
N GLU A 197 20.28 1.37 5.51
CA GLU A 197 20.50 0.03 6.07
C GLU A 197 19.24 -0.85 5.97
N SER A 198 18.04 -0.28 6.16
CA SER A 198 16.80 -1.03 6.01
C SER A 198 16.64 -1.59 4.59
N VAL A 199 16.91 -0.78 3.57
CA VAL A 199 16.81 -1.22 2.17
C VAL A 199 17.88 -2.24 1.83
N LEU A 200 19.10 -2.08 2.38
CA LEU A 200 20.20 -3.02 2.14
C LEU A 200 19.96 -4.40 2.76
N ASN A 201 19.36 -4.45 3.95
CA ASN A 201 19.29 -5.66 4.77
C ASN A 201 17.92 -6.35 4.73
N SER A 202 16.84 -5.65 4.38
CA SER A 202 15.50 -6.24 4.31
C SER A 202 15.33 -7.18 3.11
N PRO A 203 14.53 -8.25 3.24
CA PRO A 203 14.16 -9.07 2.09
C PRO A 203 13.37 -8.27 1.05
N LEU A 204 13.48 -8.68 -0.21
CA LEU A 204 12.72 -8.06 -1.30
C LEU A 204 11.21 -8.34 -1.17
N PRO A 205 10.34 -7.47 -1.70
CA PRO A 205 8.88 -7.67 -1.67
C PRO A 205 8.43 -9.01 -2.24
N SER A 206 9.06 -9.50 -3.31
CA SER A 206 8.76 -10.79 -3.94
C SER A 206 9.02 -12.00 -3.04
N SER A 207 9.83 -11.86 -1.98
CA SER A 207 10.18 -12.97 -1.09
C SER A 207 9.03 -13.46 -0.21
N ALA A 208 8.14 -12.57 0.20
CA ALA A 208 6.93 -12.86 0.98
C ALA A 208 5.99 -11.63 1.01
N PRO A 209 4.69 -11.83 1.23
CA PRO A 209 3.75 -10.74 1.42
C PRO A 209 4.19 -9.81 2.57
N LEU A 210 3.88 -8.52 2.44
CA LEU A 210 4.25 -7.47 3.41
C LEU A 210 3.93 -7.86 4.87
N LYS A 211 2.76 -8.45 5.11
CA LYS A 211 2.34 -8.89 6.45
C LYS A 211 3.23 -10.00 7.04
N GLY A 212 3.84 -10.82 6.20
CA GLY A 212 4.66 -11.96 6.62
C GLY A 212 6.14 -11.64 6.82
N ARG A 213 6.62 -10.45 6.38
CA ARG A 213 8.02 -10.07 6.51
C ARG A 213 8.31 -9.42 7.86
N LYS A 214 9.38 -9.85 8.52
CA LYS A 214 9.83 -9.26 9.79
C LYS A 214 10.41 -7.87 9.56
N GLU A 215 11.22 -7.73 8.53
CA GLU A 215 11.89 -6.50 8.12
C GLU A 215 11.30 -6.00 6.79
N ILE A 216 11.11 -4.71 6.67
CA ILE A 216 10.50 -4.04 5.52
C ILE A 216 11.42 -2.91 5.09
N PRO A 217 11.83 -2.84 3.81
CA PRO A 217 12.62 -1.74 3.30
C PRO A 217 11.81 -0.44 3.38
N TYR A 218 12.34 0.59 4.03
CA TYR A 218 11.65 1.86 4.19
C TYR A 218 12.56 3.04 3.90
N VAL A 219 11.93 4.19 3.67
CA VAL A 219 12.54 5.52 3.63
C VAL A 219 11.71 6.48 4.46
N VAL A 220 12.23 7.69 4.68
CA VAL A 220 11.52 8.70 5.45
C VAL A 220 10.76 9.62 4.51
N ALA A 221 9.43 9.65 4.63
CA ALA A 221 8.60 10.68 4.00
C ALA A 221 8.67 11.95 4.87
N VAL A 222 9.01 13.08 4.26
CA VAL A 222 9.18 14.37 4.92
C VAL A 222 8.18 15.36 4.37
N SER A 223 7.33 15.88 5.24
CA SER A 223 6.37 16.93 4.90
C SER A 223 7.08 18.21 4.49
N ARG A 224 6.57 18.86 3.45
CA ARG A 224 6.97 20.23 3.12
C ARG A 224 6.86 21.16 4.32
N ALA A 225 5.86 21.00 5.16
CA ALA A 225 5.59 21.84 6.31
C ALA A 225 6.43 21.50 7.56
N ALA A 226 7.29 20.48 7.53
CA ALA A 226 8.05 20.05 8.72
C ALA A 226 8.97 21.12 9.32
N HIS A 227 9.36 22.12 8.54
CA HIS A 227 10.23 23.22 9.01
C HIS A 227 9.46 24.46 9.48
N TYR A 228 8.14 24.54 9.30
CA TYR A 228 7.33 25.64 9.82
C TYR A 228 6.98 25.42 11.29
N PRO A 229 6.93 26.50 12.09
CA PRO A 229 6.38 26.41 13.44
C PRO A 229 4.93 25.90 13.37
N ARG A 230 4.57 25.01 14.26
CA ARG A 230 3.17 24.61 14.38
C ARG A 230 2.36 25.80 14.87
N PRO A 231 1.18 26.06 14.29
CA PRO A 231 0.26 27.04 14.86
C PRO A 231 -0.11 26.60 16.29
N GLU A 232 -0.14 27.55 17.21
CA GLU A 232 -0.68 27.28 18.55
C GLU A 232 -2.17 26.91 18.43
N PRO A 233 -2.66 25.90 19.18
CA PRO A 233 -4.06 25.54 19.15
C PRO A 233 -4.93 26.76 19.52
N THR A 234 -5.88 27.10 18.68
CA THR A 234 -6.84 28.19 18.98
C THR A 234 -7.82 27.68 20.06
N PRO A 235 -7.94 28.35 21.23
CA PRO A 235 -8.86 27.93 22.27
C PRO A 235 -10.30 27.91 21.72
N GLY A 236 -10.96 26.75 21.73
CA GLY A 236 -12.36 26.59 21.32
C GLY A 236 -12.59 26.04 19.93
N GLU A 237 -11.55 25.80 19.13
CA GLU A 237 -11.65 24.90 17.98
C GLU A 237 -11.59 23.47 18.53
N ASP A 238 -12.53 22.62 18.07
CA ASP A 238 -12.49 21.19 18.38
C ASP A 238 -11.10 20.69 18.01
N GLU A 239 -10.32 20.27 19.03
CA GLU A 239 -8.98 19.74 18.85
C GLU A 239 -9.06 18.64 17.81
N ASP A 240 -8.57 18.90 16.60
CA ASP A 240 -8.42 17.86 15.59
C ASP A 240 -7.34 16.90 16.11
N VAL A 241 -7.82 15.91 16.87
CA VAL A 241 -7.04 14.94 17.65
C VAL A 241 -5.96 14.26 16.78
N PHE A 242 -6.16 14.28 15.44
CA PHE A 242 -5.30 13.58 14.50
C PHE A 242 -3.98 14.30 14.15
N GLY A 243 -3.83 15.58 14.46
CA GLY A 243 -2.65 16.36 14.03
C GLY A 243 -1.64 16.69 15.12
N GLN A 244 -1.97 16.54 16.39
CA GLN A 244 -1.18 17.08 17.50
C GLN A 244 0.21 16.44 17.63
N ASP A 245 0.38 15.15 17.29
CA ASP A 245 1.64 14.42 17.45
C ASP A 245 2.45 14.26 16.16
N PHE A 246 1.96 14.74 15.02
CA PHE A 246 2.67 14.58 13.75
C PHE A 246 3.95 15.41 13.74
N LYS A 247 5.10 14.75 13.68
CA LYS A 247 6.45 15.37 13.72
C LYS A 247 6.88 16.03 12.40
N GLY A 248 6.06 15.95 11.36
CA GLY A 248 6.41 16.42 10.03
C GLY A 248 7.12 15.38 9.16
N TYR A 249 7.36 14.19 9.67
CA TYR A 249 7.97 13.08 8.92
C TYR A 249 7.57 11.72 9.50
N PHE A 250 7.73 10.66 8.72
CA PHE A 250 7.45 9.27 9.12
C PHE A 250 8.15 8.27 8.18
N ASN A 251 8.36 7.05 8.66
CA ASN A 251 8.90 5.99 7.82
C ASN A 251 7.79 5.42 6.93
N VAL A 252 8.11 5.18 5.66
CA VAL A 252 7.21 4.62 4.66
C VAL A 252 7.88 3.45 3.94
N ALA A 253 7.17 2.34 3.77
CA ALA A 253 7.68 1.19 3.02
C ALA A 253 7.91 1.58 1.55
N VAL A 254 9.08 1.23 1.00
CA VAL A 254 9.45 1.58 -0.38
C VAL A 254 8.46 1.01 -1.38
N GLU A 255 8.01 -0.22 -1.18
CA GLU A 255 7.05 -0.93 -2.03
C GLU A 255 5.60 -0.39 -1.99
N THR A 256 5.34 0.68 -1.24
CA THR A 256 4.03 1.31 -1.14
C THR A 256 4.04 2.78 -1.58
N LEU A 257 5.18 3.25 -2.05
CA LEU A 257 5.37 4.65 -2.43
C LEU A 257 4.44 5.06 -3.57
N LEU A 258 4.35 4.25 -4.60
CA LEU A 258 3.71 4.60 -5.87
C LEU A 258 2.22 4.29 -5.87
N THR A 259 1.85 3.13 -5.35
CA THR A 259 0.46 2.65 -5.34
C THR A 259 -0.36 3.19 -4.18
N ASN A 260 0.28 3.57 -3.07
CA ASN A 260 -0.42 4.00 -1.86
C ASN A 260 -0.09 5.44 -1.44
N LEU A 261 1.20 5.79 -1.25
CA LEU A 261 1.54 7.11 -0.73
C LEU A 261 1.33 8.21 -1.79
N TYR A 262 1.86 8.00 -3.00
CA TYR A 262 1.81 9.03 -4.05
C TYR A 262 0.39 9.52 -4.34
N PRO A 263 -0.60 8.64 -4.57
CA PRO A 263 -1.98 9.11 -4.79
C PRO A 263 -2.52 9.94 -3.62
N MET A 264 -2.23 9.55 -2.38
CA MET A 264 -2.72 10.26 -1.19
C MET A 264 -2.20 11.69 -1.11
N VAL A 265 -0.90 11.88 -1.38
CA VAL A 265 -0.24 13.19 -1.21
C VAL A 265 -0.27 14.05 -2.47
N ALA A 266 -0.22 13.45 -3.66
CA ALA A 266 -0.22 14.20 -4.91
C ALA A 266 -1.62 14.70 -5.30
N LEU A 267 -2.67 13.99 -4.88
CA LEU A 267 -4.07 14.33 -5.15
C LEU A 267 -4.77 15.00 -3.98
N ASP A 268 -4.04 15.27 -2.90
CA ASP A 268 -4.58 15.86 -1.66
C ASP A 268 -5.81 15.10 -1.11
N ILE A 269 -5.78 13.77 -1.25
CA ILE A 269 -6.87 12.90 -0.78
C ILE A 269 -6.88 12.87 0.75
N MET A 270 -5.70 12.88 1.37
CA MET A 270 -5.54 12.84 2.82
C MET A 270 -4.26 13.57 3.23
N ASP A 271 -4.36 14.42 4.23
CA ASP A 271 -3.19 15.07 4.81
C ASP A 271 -2.27 14.08 5.56
N LEU A 272 -1.00 14.44 5.67
CA LEU A 272 -0.01 13.57 6.32
C LEU A 272 -0.29 13.31 7.81
N PRO A 273 -0.75 14.30 8.62
CA PRO A 273 -1.14 14.04 10.00
C PRO A 273 -2.21 12.97 10.14
N ARG A 274 -3.26 13.01 9.32
CA ARG A 274 -4.33 12.03 9.31
C ARG A 274 -3.87 10.66 8.81
N LEU A 275 -3.03 10.66 7.78
CA LEU A 275 -2.45 9.45 7.21
C LEU A 275 -1.65 8.66 8.25
N THR A 276 -0.95 9.37 9.14
CA THR A 276 -0.04 8.81 10.15
C THR A 276 -0.64 8.72 11.56
N SER A 277 -1.92 9.08 11.74
CA SER A 277 -2.59 9.19 13.05
C SER A 277 -2.56 7.91 13.90
N ARG A 278 -2.31 6.75 13.29
CA ARG A 278 -2.22 5.45 13.97
C ARG A 278 -0.79 5.01 14.28
N MET A 279 0.22 5.77 13.83
CA MET A 279 1.60 5.53 14.17
C MET A 279 1.83 5.94 15.63
N ARG A 280 2.47 5.07 16.41
CA ARG A 280 2.67 5.24 17.86
C ARG A 280 4.12 5.46 18.23
N HIS A 281 5.02 5.07 17.33
CA HIS A 281 6.45 5.08 17.57
C HIS A 281 7.20 5.58 16.33
N ASP A 282 8.34 6.26 16.53
CA ASP A 282 9.17 6.81 15.45
C ASP A 282 9.72 5.73 14.49
N LYS A 283 9.79 4.50 14.98
CA LYS A 283 10.23 3.33 14.19
C LYS A 283 9.08 2.60 13.50
N ASP A 284 7.83 3.02 13.71
CA ASP A 284 6.71 2.47 12.96
C ASP A 284 6.89 2.77 11.48
N ILE A 285 6.49 1.83 10.62
CA ILE A 285 6.55 1.97 9.17
C ILE A 285 5.13 2.02 8.61
N TRP A 286 4.81 3.11 7.93
CA TRP A 286 3.56 3.22 7.19
C TRP A 286 3.63 2.38 5.91
N CYS A 287 2.65 1.51 5.72
CA CYS A 287 2.61 0.57 4.60
C CYS A 287 1.36 0.73 3.73
N ASN A 288 0.26 1.31 4.26
CA ASN A 288 -0.99 1.43 3.51
C ASN A 288 -1.93 2.42 4.21
N ALA A 289 -2.80 3.09 3.45
CA ALA A 289 -3.86 3.96 3.96
C ALA A 289 -5.04 3.18 4.58
N TYR A 290 -5.19 1.90 4.26
CA TYR A 290 -6.35 1.10 4.64
C TYR A 290 -6.02 0.03 5.69
N ARG A 291 -6.92 -0.17 6.66
CA ARG A 291 -6.98 -1.27 7.65
C ARG A 291 -5.63 -1.75 8.21
N GLY A 292 -5.06 -0.97 9.12
CA GLY A 292 -3.89 -1.44 9.88
C GLY A 292 -2.62 -1.56 9.04
N GLY A 293 -2.50 -0.76 7.98
CA GLY A 293 -1.32 -0.66 7.13
C GLY A 293 -0.12 -0.01 7.79
N ILE A 294 0.04 -0.16 9.11
CA ILE A 294 1.19 0.29 9.86
C ILE A 294 1.90 -0.95 10.43
N ARG A 295 3.18 -1.06 10.16
CA ARG A 295 4.05 -2.00 10.86
C ARG A 295 4.53 -1.32 12.14
N HIS A 296 3.93 -1.72 13.26
CA HIS A 296 4.36 -1.24 14.56
C HIS A 296 5.71 -1.82 14.97
N TYR A 297 6.55 -0.97 15.53
CA TYR A 297 7.77 -1.40 16.17
C TYR A 297 7.42 -2.18 17.44
N LEU A 298 7.91 -3.40 17.53
CA LEU A 298 7.81 -4.22 18.73
C LEU A 298 9.11 -4.01 19.51
N GLU A 299 9.03 -3.39 20.69
CA GLU A 299 10.15 -3.43 21.63
C GLU A 299 10.40 -4.90 21.97
N GLU A 300 11.61 -5.38 21.71
CA GLU A 300 12.03 -6.69 22.21
C GLU A 300 11.96 -6.61 23.72
N SER A 301 11.00 -7.35 24.31
CA SER A 301 10.89 -7.49 25.76
C SER A 301 12.19 -8.09 26.24
N SER A 302 13.00 -7.27 26.94
CA SER A 302 14.29 -7.62 27.54
C SER A 302 14.12 -8.65 28.64
#